data_dfc0a5a9e94a059a54ca274141b598f4
#
_entry.id   dfc0a5a9e94a059a54ca274141b598f4
#
_cell.length_a   1.000
_cell.length_b   1.000
_cell.length_c   1.000
_cell.angle_alpha   90.00
_cell.angle_beta   90.00
_cell.angle_gamma   90.00
#
_symmetry.space_group_name_H-M   'P 1'
#
loop_
_entity.id
_entity.type
_entity.pdbx_description
1 polymer ?
#
loop_
_entity_poly.entity_id
_entity_poly.type
_entity_poly.pdbx_seq_one_letter_code
_entity_poly.pdbx_strand_id
1 'polypeptide(L)'
;MVICWGLAIIAVALVLPVARTGQFLASASAADLSSLIAGVWIFKLASAALGALWIAADAFRPSGGEFDALLEGGRSDAAAPSRRWNAAALAICVLGLLLRCYDLNSGLWFDEIDTLVRYGSASMTRVVSSFETQNNHVAYSILANLSVGALGPSAWALRLPAVILGVLSLWALWRFALRVTSPAEALLATAFLAVSSHHVSFSQDARGYTGMLLASIVASAVFLELVWQRKATGLRLPVSYGLAASFGIWMHSTAVFLVAAHFAIWIWLCWRRPSARGNRAPVFWAFAFATAFSLWAYAVVLPQFVHTLSGPSMPGQETQWRNPLWMIRETGAGLAAGLPGGWLALIEGGVLLALGLWSYGQQRRALLAIFLLPAVLTATVVLAQGHNLWPRFFFFSAGFAVLILLRGISEFVGLCARGPLVGMRRGLAWAAATLLCLASAATLPRTYGPKQDFEAAGAFLQQRAAAEDVATLEMANLPFLVHQGRPWTQIDDLQGLMEFERGKDKVWIVLTMPTHLAAVQPDIWKRLNSSEYRDEQVFFGTKRGGEIVVKVRVDTGRDH
;
A
#
# COMPACT_ATOMS: atom_id res chain seq x y z
N MET A 1 -3.66 8.11 36.14
CA MET A 1 -4.43 7.97 34.88
C MET A 1 -3.87 6.86 33.99
N VAL A 2 -2.56 6.81 33.70
CA VAL A 2 -1.93 5.79 32.85
C VAL A 2 -2.12 4.36 33.39
N ILE A 3 -1.87 4.14 34.66
CA ILE A 3 -2.07 2.85 35.35
C ILE A 3 -3.53 2.39 35.25
N CYS A 4 -4.50 3.31 35.42
CA CYS A 4 -5.92 2.99 35.35
C CYS A 4 -6.30 2.47 33.95
N TRP A 5 -5.74 3.05 32.87
CA TRP A 5 -5.95 2.56 31.51
C TRP A 5 -5.35 1.16 31.29
N GLY A 6 -4.13 0.93 31.78
CA GLY A 6 -3.49 -0.37 31.72
C GLY A 6 -4.31 -1.46 32.44
N LEU A 7 -4.78 -1.17 33.65
CA LEU A 7 -5.62 -2.07 34.44
C LEU A 7 -6.98 -2.31 33.76
N ALA A 8 -7.59 -1.29 33.16
CA ALA A 8 -8.84 -1.43 32.43
C ALA A 8 -8.70 -2.38 31.23
N ILE A 9 -7.62 -2.25 30.44
CA ILE A 9 -7.34 -3.15 29.30
C ILE A 9 -7.17 -4.59 29.79
N ILE A 10 -6.43 -4.80 30.89
CA ILE A 10 -6.25 -6.14 31.48
C ILE A 10 -7.59 -6.70 31.97
N ALA A 11 -8.40 -5.90 32.64
CA ALA A 11 -9.71 -6.33 33.16
C ALA A 11 -10.64 -6.78 32.02
N VAL A 12 -10.71 -6.01 30.91
CA VAL A 12 -11.48 -6.40 29.72
C VAL A 12 -10.98 -7.74 29.17
N ALA A 13 -9.66 -7.90 29.07
CA ALA A 13 -9.06 -9.15 28.59
C ALA A 13 -9.44 -10.34 29.49
N LEU A 14 -9.43 -10.18 30.80
CA LEU A 14 -9.75 -11.25 31.75
C LEU A 14 -11.22 -11.67 31.69
N VAL A 15 -12.15 -10.72 31.56
CA VAL A 15 -13.60 -10.97 31.60
C VAL A 15 -14.13 -11.56 30.28
N LEU A 16 -13.45 -11.35 29.14
CA LEU A 16 -13.92 -11.78 27.82
C LEU A 16 -14.10 -13.32 27.74
N PRO A 17 -15.34 -13.86 27.53
CA PRO A 17 -15.58 -15.29 27.45
C PRO A 17 -15.20 -15.85 26.07
N VAL A 18 -14.08 -16.55 25.99
CA VAL A 18 -13.46 -16.99 24.72
C VAL A 18 -14.40 -17.81 23.84
N ALA A 19 -15.01 -18.86 24.39
CA ALA A 19 -15.87 -19.77 23.63
C ALA A 19 -17.11 -19.06 23.06
N ARG A 20 -17.78 -18.24 23.86
CA ARG A 20 -18.96 -17.46 23.41
C ARG A 20 -18.58 -16.41 22.38
N THR A 21 -17.46 -15.71 22.58
CA THR A 21 -16.97 -14.72 21.60
C THR A 21 -16.58 -15.41 20.31
N GLY A 22 -15.88 -16.55 20.35
CA GLY A 22 -15.53 -17.32 19.16
C GLY A 22 -16.77 -17.79 18.38
N GLN A 23 -17.78 -18.31 19.07
CA GLN A 23 -19.06 -18.71 18.46
C GLN A 23 -19.81 -17.52 17.83
N PHE A 24 -19.83 -16.37 18.53
CA PHE A 24 -20.44 -15.15 17.98
C PHE A 24 -19.72 -14.70 16.71
N LEU A 25 -18.40 -14.69 16.69
CA LEU A 25 -17.63 -14.35 15.50
C LEU A 25 -17.87 -15.36 14.35
N ALA A 26 -17.94 -16.66 14.66
CA ALA A 26 -18.16 -17.71 13.68
C ALA A 26 -19.54 -17.62 12.99
N SER A 27 -20.54 -17.01 13.64
CA SER A 27 -21.87 -16.84 13.02
C SER A 27 -21.87 -15.92 11.79
N ALA A 28 -20.84 -15.08 11.62
CA ALA A 28 -20.73 -14.15 10.52
C ALA A 28 -19.39 -14.22 9.76
N SER A 29 -18.41 -14.97 10.28
CA SER A 29 -17.08 -15.13 9.70
C SER A 29 -17.05 -16.24 8.64
N ALA A 30 -16.15 -16.12 7.68
CA ALA A 30 -15.79 -17.21 6.77
C ALA A 30 -14.75 -18.18 7.37
N ALA A 31 -14.21 -17.85 8.56
CA ALA A 31 -13.20 -18.66 9.23
C ALA A 31 -13.82 -19.78 10.07
N ASP A 32 -13.08 -20.86 10.26
CA ASP A 32 -13.46 -21.96 11.13
C ASP A 32 -13.44 -21.53 12.61
N LEU A 33 -14.25 -22.22 13.42
CA LEU A 33 -14.42 -21.90 14.84
C LEU A 33 -13.12 -22.06 15.63
N SER A 34 -12.26 -22.99 15.27
CA SER A 34 -11.00 -23.26 15.97
C SER A 34 -10.01 -22.10 15.80
N SER A 35 -9.88 -21.61 14.59
CA SER A 35 -9.09 -20.39 14.28
C SER A 35 -9.60 -19.16 15.04
N LEU A 36 -10.91 -18.97 15.13
CA LEU A 36 -11.51 -17.85 15.84
C LEU A 36 -11.31 -17.96 17.35
N ILE A 37 -11.47 -19.14 17.94
CA ILE A 37 -11.18 -19.37 19.37
C ILE A 37 -9.70 -19.07 19.66
N ALA A 38 -8.78 -19.56 18.82
CA ALA A 38 -7.35 -19.24 18.93
C ALA A 38 -7.09 -17.72 18.83
N GLY A 39 -7.72 -17.06 17.87
CA GLY A 39 -7.64 -15.61 17.67
C GLY A 39 -8.14 -14.82 18.88
N VAL A 40 -9.24 -15.23 19.50
CA VAL A 40 -9.76 -14.58 20.73
C VAL A 40 -8.81 -14.80 21.91
N TRP A 41 -8.17 -15.97 22.03
CA TRP A 41 -7.11 -16.19 23.03
C TRP A 41 -5.92 -15.26 22.81
N ILE A 42 -5.46 -15.15 21.56
CA ILE A 42 -4.37 -14.23 21.21
C ILE A 42 -4.76 -12.78 21.54
N PHE A 43 -6.01 -12.39 21.26
CA PHE A 43 -6.52 -11.05 21.59
C PHE A 43 -6.48 -10.78 23.11
N LYS A 44 -6.90 -11.77 23.93
CA LYS A 44 -6.81 -11.65 25.39
C LYS A 44 -5.38 -11.49 25.87
N LEU A 45 -4.47 -12.34 25.37
CA LEU A 45 -3.05 -12.28 25.73
C LEU A 45 -2.40 -10.97 25.27
N ALA A 46 -2.67 -10.54 24.04
CA ALA A 46 -2.18 -9.27 23.52
C ALA A 46 -2.72 -8.06 24.29
N SER A 47 -4.00 -8.10 24.70
CA SER A 47 -4.60 -7.04 25.51
C SER A 47 -3.97 -7.00 26.93
N ALA A 48 -3.79 -8.15 27.57
CA ALA A 48 -3.12 -8.23 28.86
C ALA A 48 -1.66 -7.74 28.78
N ALA A 49 -0.93 -8.17 27.75
CA ALA A 49 0.44 -7.72 27.50
C ALA A 49 0.52 -6.20 27.23
N LEU A 50 -0.41 -5.65 26.44
CA LEU A 50 -0.49 -4.21 26.17
C LEU A 50 -0.78 -3.42 27.45
N GLY A 51 -1.71 -3.89 28.29
CA GLY A 51 -2.00 -3.26 29.57
C GLY A 51 -0.80 -3.30 30.54
N ALA A 52 -0.12 -4.45 30.64
CA ALA A 52 1.10 -4.60 31.43
C ALA A 52 2.25 -3.72 30.90
N LEU A 53 2.43 -3.67 29.58
CA LEU A 53 3.41 -2.80 28.92
C LEU A 53 3.15 -1.33 29.25
N TRP A 54 1.89 -0.92 29.25
CA TRP A 54 1.49 0.46 29.58
C TRP A 54 1.85 0.83 31.01
N ILE A 55 1.59 -0.07 31.96
CA ILE A 55 1.94 0.09 33.38
C ILE A 55 3.46 0.12 33.57
N ALA A 56 4.18 -0.83 32.95
CA ALA A 56 5.62 -0.91 33.05
C ALA A 56 6.31 0.33 32.45
N ALA A 57 5.85 0.81 31.30
CA ALA A 57 6.39 2.01 30.65
C ALA A 57 6.17 3.28 31.49
N ASP A 58 5.09 3.35 32.27
CA ASP A 58 4.85 4.45 33.23
C ASP A 58 5.76 4.34 34.46
N ALA A 59 5.93 3.13 35.00
CA ALA A 59 6.79 2.89 36.17
C ALA A 59 8.29 3.11 35.87
N PHE A 60 8.74 2.75 34.67
CA PHE A 60 10.14 2.90 34.25
C PHE A 60 10.36 4.12 33.35
N ARG A 61 9.58 5.17 33.54
CA ARG A 61 9.82 6.44 32.83
C ARG A 61 11.24 6.95 33.11
N PRO A 62 11.97 7.34 32.05
CA PRO A 62 13.23 8.04 32.25
C PRO A 62 12.98 9.31 33.12
N SER A 63 13.59 9.40 34.27
CA SER A 63 13.56 10.62 35.10
C SER A 63 14.24 11.75 34.33
N GLY A 64 13.63 12.94 34.34
CA GLY A 64 13.97 14.09 33.50
C GLY A 64 15.40 14.60 33.62
N GLY A 65 16.35 13.93 32.96
CA GLY A 65 17.72 14.35 32.77
C GLY A 65 17.97 14.78 31.31
N GLU A 66 19.02 15.53 31.07
CA GLU A 66 19.55 15.74 29.71
C GLU A 66 20.36 14.51 29.28
N PHE A 67 20.16 14.08 28.07
CA PHE A 67 20.87 12.93 27.46
C PHE A 67 21.58 13.35 26.18
N ASP A 68 22.68 12.72 25.84
CA ASP A 68 23.25 12.87 24.51
C ASP A 68 22.29 12.32 23.45
N ALA A 69 21.99 13.12 22.43
CA ALA A 69 21.19 12.67 21.31
C ALA A 69 21.88 11.50 20.57
N LEU A 70 21.13 10.46 20.20
CA LEU A 70 21.67 9.34 19.42
C LEU A 70 22.12 9.79 18.03
N LEU A 71 21.46 10.78 17.47
CA LEU A 71 21.78 11.33 16.15
C LEU A 71 22.18 12.81 16.28
N GLU A 72 23.42 13.14 15.90
CA GLU A 72 23.88 14.53 15.77
C GLU A 72 23.39 15.14 14.44
N GLY A 73 23.38 16.45 14.38
CA GLY A 73 22.83 17.17 13.23
C GLY A 73 21.34 17.36 13.40
N GLY A 74 21.02 18.00 14.50
CA GLY A 74 19.66 18.27 14.93
C GLY A 74 18.79 18.88 13.84
N ARG A 75 17.52 18.95 14.15
CA ARG A 75 16.49 19.73 13.49
C ARG A 75 17.13 20.91 12.76
N SER A 76 16.89 21.06 11.47
CA SER A 76 17.23 22.30 10.80
C SER A 76 16.79 23.45 11.72
N ASP A 77 17.73 24.28 12.19
CA ASP A 77 17.43 25.48 13.01
C ASP A 77 16.61 26.52 12.23
N ALA A 78 16.05 26.11 11.10
CA ALA A 78 15.13 26.90 10.33
C ALA A 78 13.94 27.28 11.23
N ALA A 79 13.79 28.57 11.44
CA ALA A 79 12.63 29.16 12.11
C ALA A 79 11.34 28.48 11.59
N ALA A 80 10.35 28.36 12.48
CA ALA A 80 9.06 27.77 12.10
C ALA A 80 8.60 28.37 10.75
N PRO A 81 8.15 27.54 9.79
CA PRO A 81 7.80 28.02 8.46
C PRO A 81 6.77 29.13 8.59
N SER A 82 6.96 30.23 7.85
CA SER A 82 6.04 31.35 7.88
C SER A 82 4.62 30.91 7.50
N ARG A 83 3.61 31.67 7.90
CA ARG A 83 2.20 31.38 7.54
C ARG A 83 2.02 31.19 6.03
N ARG A 84 2.80 31.92 5.21
CA ARG A 84 2.73 31.82 3.73
C ARG A 84 3.12 30.42 3.22
N TRP A 85 4.15 29.79 3.78
CA TRP A 85 4.57 28.44 3.40
C TRP A 85 3.53 27.40 3.78
N ASN A 86 2.95 27.50 4.98
CA ASN A 86 1.87 26.58 5.40
C ASN A 86 0.61 26.79 4.55
N ALA A 87 0.26 28.02 4.19
CA ALA A 87 -0.88 28.31 3.30
C ALA A 87 -0.64 27.73 1.89
N ALA A 88 0.58 27.87 1.34
CA ALA A 88 0.93 27.26 0.06
C ALA A 88 0.85 25.71 0.11
N ALA A 89 1.36 25.09 1.17
CA ALA A 89 1.26 23.65 1.35
C ALA A 89 -0.19 23.18 1.47
N LEU A 90 -1.04 23.93 2.18
CA LEU A 90 -2.47 23.64 2.28
C LEU A 90 -3.16 23.77 0.91
N ALA A 91 -2.83 24.80 0.12
CA ALA A 91 -3.35 24.95 -1.24
C ALA A 91 -2.97 23.76 -2.13
N ILE A 92 -1.74 23.24 -2.00
CA ILE A 92 -1.30 22.02 -2.70
C ILE A 92 -2.09 20.80 -2.21
N CYS A 93 -2.37 20.68 -0.93
CA CYS A 93 -3.20 19.59 -0.40
C CYS A 93 -4.64 19.67 -0.94
N VAL A 94 -5.21 20.87 -1.04
CA VAL A 94 -6.54 21.08 -1.65
C VAL A 94 -6.53 20.72 -3.13
N LEU A 95 -5.54 21.17 -3.90
CA LEU A 95 -5.36 20.73 -5.28
C LEU A 95 -5.24 19.20 -5.36
N GLY A 96 -4.43 18.62 -4.47
CA GLY A 96 -4.28 17.18 -4.35
C GLY A 96 -5.59 16.45 -4.07
N LEU A 97 -6.46 17.01 -3.23
CA LEU A 97 -7.81 16.48 -2.98
C LEU A 97 -8.67 16.53 -4.26
N LEU A 98 -8.71 17.67 -4.94
CA LEU A 98 -9.49 17.83 -6.18
C LEU A 98 -9.07 16.82 -7.25
N LEU A 99 -7.75 16.63 -7.45
CA LEU A 99 -7.23 15.64 -8.39
C LEU A 99 -7.64 14.21 -8.03
N ARG A 100 -7.80 13.88 -6.74
CA ARG A 100 -8.18 12.54 -6.28
C ARG A 100 -9.68 12.32 -6.26
N CYS A 101 -10.46 13.39 -6.24
CA CYS A 101 -11.93 13.31 -6.37
C CYS A 101 -12.39 13.26 -7.83
N TYR A 102 -11.54 13.68 -8.78
CA TYR A 102 -11.88 13.61 -10.20
C TYR A 102 -12.04 12.15 -10.63
N ASP A 103 -13.15 11.83 -11.28
CA ASP A 103 -13.52 10.49 -11.77
C ASP A 103 -13.47 9.36 -10.71
N LEU A 104 -13.71 9.71 -9.44
CA LEU A 104 -13.60 8.77 -8.32
C LEU A 104 -14.63 7.64 -8.38
N ASN A 105 -15.74 7.83 -9.11
CA ASN A 105 -16.80 6.85 -9.25
C ASN A 105 -16.67 5.98 -10.51
N SER A 106 -15.53 6.00 -11.20
CA SER A 106 -15.24 5.10 -12.33
C SER A 106 -15.27 3.62 -11.91
N GLY A 107 -15.42 2.72 -12.90
CA GLY A 107 -15.54 1.28 -12.69
C GLY A 107 -14.49 0.68 -11.74
N LEU A 108 -14.90 -0.32 -10.97
CA LEU A 108 -14.02 -1.04 -10.04
C LEU A 108 -13.19 -2.09 -10.80
N TRP A 109 -11.94 -2.25 -10.41
CA TRP A 109 -11.10 -3.37 -10.85
C TRP A 109 -11.17 -4.54 -9.87
N PHE A 110 -10.60 -5.69 -10.23
CA PHE A 110 -10.77 -6.96 -9.52
C PHE A 110 -10.56 -6.86 -8.00
N ASP A 111 -9.41 -6.31 -7.55
CA ASP A 111 -9.12 -6.23 -6.11
C ASP A 111 -10.09 -5.29 -5.36
N GLU A 112 -10.63 -4.26 -6.01
CA GLU A 112 -11.63 -3.37 -5.41
C GLU A 112 -12.99 -4.06 -5.31
N ILE A 113 -13.36 -4.84 -6.33
CA ILE A 113 -14.58 -5.66 -6.32
C ILE A 113 -14.49 -6.71 -5.21
N ASP A 114 -13.35 -7.40 -5.08
CA ASP A 114 -13.09 -8.35 -3.99
C ASP A 114 -13.23 -7.67 -2.61
N THR A 115 -12.66 -6.47 -2.46
CA THR A 115 -12.78 -5.69 -1.22
C THR A 115 -14.23 -5.29 -0.95
N LEU A 116 -14.99 -4.84 -1.96
CA LEU A 116 -16.41 -4.44 -1.80
C LEU A 116 -17.28 -5.63 -1.40
N VAL A 117 -17.15 -6.75 -2.12
CA VAL A 117 -18.01 -7.92 -1.94
C VAL A 117 -17.71 -8.63 -0.60
N ARG A 118 -16.44 -8.86 -0.29
CA ARG A 118 -16.06 -9.62 0.91
C ARG A 118 -16.13 -8.80 2.19
N TYR A 119 -15.82 -7.49 2.13
CA TYR A 119 -15.63 -6.66 3.31
C TYR A 119 -16.47 -5.39 3.30
N GLY A 120 -16.50 -4.63 2.19
CA GLY A 120 -17.17 -3.32 2.11
C GLY A 120 -18.66 -3.39 2.40
N SER A 121 -19.34 -4.40 1.86
CA SER A 121 -20.78 -4.62 2.03
C SER A 121 -21.13 -5.68 3.07
N ALA A 122 -20.13 -6.25 3.76
CA ALA A 122 -20.33 -7.29 4.76
C ALA A 122 -20.68 -6.72 6.15
N SER A 123 -21.05 -7.60 7.09
CA SER A 123 -21.17 -7.21 8.49
C SER A 123 -19.81 -6.85 9.09
N MET A 124 -19.77 -5.86 9.99
CA MET A 124 -18.52 -5.48 10.68
C MET A 124 -17.90 -6.68 11.42
N THR A 125 -18.72 -7.58 11.95
CA THR A 125 -18.25 -8.82 12.59
C THR A 125 -17.42 -9.65 11.63
N ARG A 126 -17.87 -9.84 10.37
CA ARG A 126 -17.10 -10.53 9.33
C ARG A 126 -15.79 -9.81 9.02
N VAL A 127 -15.85 -8.48 8.86
CA VAL A 127 -14.66 -7.67 8.51
C VAL A 127 -13.53 -7.82 9.52
N VAL A 128 -13.85 -7.86 10.84
CA VAL A 128 -12.84 -7.95 11.91
C VAL A 128 -12.43 -9.38 12.25
N SER A 129 -13.12 -10.39 11.72
CA SER A 129 -12.87 -11.79 12.07
C SER A 129 -12.48 -12.69 10.89
N SER A 130 -12.43 -12.17 9.66
CA SER A 130 -12.11 -12.95 8.47
C SER A 130 -10.84 -12.44 7.78
N PHE A 131 -9.96 -13.38 7.42
CA PHE A 131 -8.78 -13.12 6.58
C PHE A 131 -8.69 -14.20 5.49
N GLU A 132 -9.51 -14.05 4.46
CA GLU A 132 -9.74 -15.08 3.45
C GLU A 132 -8.63 -15.13 2.39
N THR A 133 -8.04 -13.99 2.06
CA THR A 133 -7.02 -13.87 1.01
C THR A 133 -5.91 -12.91 1.40
N GLN A 134 -4.72 -13.06 0.80
CA GLN A 134 -3.61 -12.10 0.95
C GLN A 134 -3.99 -10.69 0.44
N ASN A 135 -5.11 -10.57 -0.26
CA ASN A 135 -5.65 -9.32 -0.76
C ASN A 135 -6.30 -8.45 0.33
N ASN A 136 -6.56 -9.00 1.53
CA ASN A 136 -7.19 -8.28 2.63
C ASN A 136 -6.21 -7.30 3.32
N HIS A 137 -6.52 -6.04 3.27
CA HIS A 137 -5.88 -4.97 4.02
C HIS A 137 -6.78 -4.60 5.21
N VAL A 138 -6.66 -5.29 6.34
CA VAL A 138 -7.66 -5.31 7.43
C VAL A 138 -8.10 -3.91 7.88
N ALA A 139 -7.17 -2.99 8.16
CA ALA A 139 -7.54 -1.63 8.54
C ALA A 139 -8.27 -0.88 7.43
N TYR A 140 -7.85 -1.08 6.17
CA TYR A 140 -8.53 -0.49 5.04
C TYR A 140 -9.94 -1.08 4.88
N SER A 141 -10.10 -2.39 5.01
CA SER A 141 -11.39 -3.07 4.93
C SER A 141 -12.39 -2.55 5.97
N ILE A 142 -11.92 -2.26 7.19
CA ILE A 142 -12.73 -1.61 8.22
C ILE A 142 -13.17 -0.20 7.80
N LEU A 143 -12.22 0.62 7.30
CA LEU A 143 -12.54 1.98 6.86
C LEU A 143 -13.48 1.98 5.65
N ALA A 144 -13.27 1.07 4.70
CA ALA A 144 -14.14 0.88 3.54
C ALA A 144 -15.55 0.45 3.95
N ASN A 145 -15.68 -0.50 4.88
CA ASN A 145 -16.96 -0.93 5.42
C ASN A 145 -17.74 0.22 6.08
N LEU A 146 -17.06 1.01 6.93
CA LEU A 146 -17.66 2.18 7.56
C LEU A 146 -18.09 3.22 6.52
N SER A 147 -17.27 3.48 5.50
CA SER A 147 -17.57 4.41 4.43
C SER A 147 -18.75 3.95 3.57
N VAL A 148 -18.74 2.69 3.14
CA VAL A 148 -19.84 2.09 2.36
C VAL A 148 -21.12 2.00 3.19
N GLY A 149 -21.04 1.63 4.45
CA GLY A 149 -22.19 1.59 5.36
C GLY A 149 -22.84 2.95 5.58
N ALA A 150 -22.05 4.03 5.59
CA ALA A 150 -22.55 5.40 5.77
C ALA A 150 -23.02 6.07 4.47
N LEU A 151 -22.41 5.75 3.32
CA LEU A 151 -22.54 6.49 2.06
C LEU A 151 -23.15 5.65 0.91
N GLY A 152 -23.37 4.36 1.14
CA GLY A 152 -23.85 3.40 0.14
C GLY A 152 -22.74 2.68 -0.63
N PRO A 153 -23.07 1.56 -1.32
CA PRO A 153 -22.11 0.68 -1.99
C PRO A 153 -21.69 1.22 -3.38
N SER A 154 -21.10 2.39 -3.42
CA SER A 154 -20.60 3.03 -4.64
C SER A 154 -19.07 2.99 -4.70
N ALA A 155 -18.49 3.08 -5.90
CA ALA A 155 -17.03 3.07 -6.08
C ALA A 155 -16.36 4.23 -5.33
N TRP A 156 -16.96 5.44 -5.38
CA TRP A 156 -16.41 6.58 -4.66
C TRP A 156 -16.45 6.42 -3.14
N ALA A 157 -17.52 5.84 -2.59
CA ALA A 157 -17.61 5.57 -1.14
C ALA A 157 -16.57 4.54 -0.70
N LEU A 158 -16.35 3.49 -1.51
CA LEU A 158 -15.33 2.48 -1.27
C LEU A 158 -13.91 3.08 -1.29
N ARG A 159 -13.63 4.04 -2.19
CA ARG A 159 -12.31 4.69 -2.38
C ARG A 159 -12.05 5.87 -1.45
N LEU A 160 -13.09 6.45 -0.85
CA LEU A 160 -12.97 7.66 -0.03
C LEU A 160 -11.92 7.57 1.09
N PRO A 161 -11.79 6.46 1.84
CA PRO A 161 -10.71 6.32 2.83
C PRO A 161 -9.31 6.45 2.21
N ALA A 162 -9.07 5.90 1.02
CA ALA A 162 -7.78 6.01 0.34
C ALA A 162 -7.48 7.45 -0.10
N VAL A 163 -8.49 8.19 -0.55
CA VAL A 163 -8.39 9.62 -0.87
C VAL A 163 -7.98 10.43 0.36
N ILE A 164 -8.68 10.24 1.47
CA ILE A 164 -8.40 10.96 2.73
C ILE A 164 -6.96 10.67 3.19
N LEU A 165 -6.58 9.41 3.26
CA LEU A 165 -5.23 9.00 3.67
C LEU A 165 -4.15 9.50 2.70
N GLY A 166 -4.47 9.54 1.39
CA GLY A 166 -3.59 10.10 0.37
C GLY A 166 -3.36 11.60 0.57
N VAL A 167 -4.40 12.38 0.84
CA VAL A 167 -4.27 13.83 1.11
C VAL A 167 -3.53 14.07 2.43
N LEU A 168 -3.83 13.30 3.48
CA LEU A 168 -3.11 13.37 4.74
C LEU A 168 -1.62 13.05 4.59
N SER A 169 -1.25 12.13 3.67
CA SER A 169 0.15 11.83 3.38
C SER A 169 0.90 13.00 2.73
N LEU A 170 0.22 13.86 1.94
CA LEU A 170 0.81 15.10 1.40
C LEU A 170 1.18 16.06 2.54
N TRP A 171 0.25 16.28 3.47
CA TRP A 171 0.51 17.13 4.63
C TRP A 171 1.59 16.54 5.55
N ALA A 172 1.56 15.22 5.76
CA ALA A 172 2.59 14.53 6.53
C ALA A 172 3.98 14.67 5.87
N LEU A 173 4.07 14.55 4.54
CA LEU A 173 5.33 14.77 3.80
C LEU A 173 5.84 16.21 3.95
N TRP A 174 4.95 17.21 3.84
CA TRP A 174 5.29 18.61 4.12
C TRP A 174 5.93 18.75 5.50
N ARG A 175 5.25 18.23 6.55
CA ARG A 175 5.71 18.33 7.94
C ARG A 175 7.02 17.55 8.19
N PHE A 176 7.18 16.40 7.53
CA PHE A 176 8.42 15.61 7.61
C PHE A 176 9.57 16.31 6.90
N ALA A 177 9.36 16.74 5.66
CA ALA A 177 10.37 17.38 4.84
C ALA A 177 10.94 18.65 5.49
N LEU A 178 10.11 19.45 6.16
CA LEU A 178 10.56 20.62 6.94
C LEU A 178 11.58 20.29 8.04
N ARG A 179 11.66 19.04 8.49
CA ARG A 179 12.68 18.62 9.49
C ARG A 179 14.03 18.33 8.86
N VAL A 180 14.03 18.01 7.57
CA VAL A 180 15.21 17.44 6.90
C VAL A 180 15.68 18.27 5.69
N THR A 181 14.86 19.20 5.21
CA THR A 181 15.15 20.06 4.03
C THR A 181 14.73 21.52 4.29
N SER A 182 14.94 22.37 3.29
CA SER A 182 14.44 23.75 3.31
C SER A 182 12.91 23.82 3.07
N PRO A 183 12.22 24.89 3.50
CA PRO A 183 10.79 25.07 3.22
C PRO A 183 10.42 25.01 1.73
N ALA A 184 11.28 25.51 0.85
CA ALA A 184 11.05 25.47 -0.59
C ALA A 184 11.15 24.04 -1.14
N GLU A 185 12.17 23.27 -0.75
CA GLU A 185 12.30 21.86 -1.15
C GLU A 185 11.14 21.01 -0.58
N ALA A 186 10.74 21.27 0.67
CA ALA A 186 9.59 20.61 1.27
C ALA A 186 8.29 20.89 0.48
N LEU A 187 8.08 22.13 0.04
CA LEU A 187 6.92 22.51 -0.77
C LEU A 187 6.95 21.83 -2.15
N LEU A 188 8.11 21.81 -2.81
CA LEU A 188 8.29 21.13 -4.09
C LEU A 188 8.07 19.61 -3.97
N ALA A 189 8.55 18.98 -2.89
CA ALA A 189 8.31 17.57 -2.63
C ALA A 189 6.81 17.28 -2.47
N THR A 190 6.10 18.13 -1.73
CA THR A 190 4.66 18.00 -1.53
C THR A 190 3.90 18.21 -2.84
N ALA A 191 4.30 19.21 -3.64
CA ALA A 191 3.71 19.49 -4.95
C ALA A 191 3.93 18.34 -5.93
N PHE A 192 5.15 17.81 -6.01
CA PHE A 192 5.46 16.66 -6.87
C PHE A 192 4.61 15.44 -6.50
N LEU A 193 4.54 15.10 -5.20
CA LEU A 193 3.71 13.97 -4.76
C LEU A 193 2.22 14.22 -5.00
N ALA A 194 1.74 15.48 -4.88
CA ALA A 194 0.35 15.83 -5.13
C ALA A 194 -0.08 15.58 -6.58
N VAL A 195 0.82 15.87 -7.56
CA VAL A 195 0.59 15.67 -9.00
C VAL A 195 1.19 14.39 -9.55
N SER A 196 1.73 13.51 -8.71
CA SER A 196 2.25 12.22 -9.14
C SER A 196 1.12 11.29 -9.58
N SER A 197 1.16 10.84 -10.84
CA SER A 197 0.20 9.88 -11.40
C SER A 197 0.07 8.63 -10.54
N HIS A 198 1.19 8.08 -10.06
CA HIS A 198 1.19 6.91 -9.18
C HIS A 198 0.51 7.18 -7.84
N HIS A 199 0.77 8.33 -7.22
CA HIS A 199 0.14 8.66 -5.95
C HIS A 199 -1.36 8.95 -6.11
N VAL A 200 -1.79 9.59 -7.20
CA VAL A 200 -3.21 9.78 -7.53
C VAL A 200 -3.87 8.42 -7.76
N SER A 201 -3.27 7.55 -8.58
CA SER A 201 -3.78 6.19 -8.85
C SER A 201 -3.98 5.37 -7.57
N PHE A 202 -2.98 5.36 -6.65
CA PHE A 202 -3.12 4.65 -5.38
C PHE A 202 -4.07 5.32 -4.39
N SER A 203 -4.33 6.63 -4.53
CA SER A 203 -5.35 7.32 -3.73
C SER A 203 -6.78 7.05 -4.25
N GLN A 204 -6.90 6.63 -5.50
CA GLN A 204 -8.14 6.16 -6.13
C GLN A 204 -8.20 4.63 -6.21
N ASP A 205 -7.53 3.95 -5.30
CA ASP A 205 -7.51 2.50 -5.19
C ASP A 205 -8.03 2.11 -3.80
N ALA A 206 -9.08 1.30 -3.77
CA ALA A 206 -9.71 0.87 -2.52
C ALA A 206 -8.82 -0.12 -1.75
N ARG A 207 -7.60 0.32 -1.43
CA ARG A 207 -6.52 -0.47 -0.82
C ARG A 207 -5.73 0.34 0.21
N GLY A 208 -5.02 -0.33 1.11
CA GLY A 208 -4.29 0.29 2.22
C GLY A 208 -3.00 1.04 1.86
N TYR A 209 -2.65 1.21 0.59
CA TYR A 209 -1.33 1.75 0.18
C TYR A 209 -1.10 3.19 0.65
N THR A 210 -2.07 4.08 0.50
CA THR A 210 -1.95 5.47 0.97
C THR A 210 -1.89 5.58 2.47
N GLY A 211 -2.59 4.69 3.19
CA GLY A 211 -2.49 4.58 4.65
C GLY A 211 -1.11 4.10 5.10
N MET A 212 -0.54 3.13 4.40
CA MET A 212 0.83 2.66 4.64
C MET A 212 1.86 3.78 4.39
N LEU A 213 1.72 4.56 3.31
CA LEU A 213 2.59 5.71 3.03
C LEU A 213 2.49 6.77 4.13
N LEU A 214 1.26 7.16 4.52
CA LEU A 214 1.03 8.10 5.62
C LEU A 214 1.72 7.64 6.90
N ALA A 215 1.49 6.38 7.28
CA ALA A 215 2.08 5.77 8.46
C ALA A 215 3.62 5.76 8.40
N SER A 216 4.18 5.43 7.23
CA SER A 216 5.63 5.42 7.01
C SER A 216 6.25 6.81 7.26
N ILE A 217 5.65 7.85 6.72
CA ILE A 217 6.13 9.23 6.89
C ILE A 217 5.98 9.66 8.36
N VAL A 218 4.84 9.38 9.00
CA VAL A 218 4.59 9.76 10.40
C VAL A 218 5.49 8.99 11.36
N ALA A 219 5.59 7.67 11.21
CA ALA A 219 6.47 6.84 12.04
C ALA A 219 7.94 7.27 11.92
N SER A 220 8.41 7.56 10.70
CA SER A 220 9.78 8.06 10.47
C SER A 220 9.99 9.46 11.09
N ALA A 221 8.98 10.33 11.03
CA ALA A 221 9.03 11.64 11.69
C ALA A 221 9.17 11.52 13.22
N VAL A 222 8.39 10.62 13.82
CA VAL A 222 8.43 10.37 15.27
C VAL A 222 9.72 9.65 15.66
N PHE A 223 10.20 8.70 14.84
CA PHE A 223 11.48 8.03 15.05
C PHE A 223 12.65 9.02 15.05
N LEU A 224 12.71 9.92 14.06
CA LEU A 224 13.72 10.98 14.04
C LEU A 224 13.66 11.85 15.31
N GLU A 225 12.46 12.22 15.75
CA GLU A 225 12.31 13.00 16.98
C GLU A 225 12.85 12.23 18.19
N LEU A 226 12.54 10.93 18.31
CA LEU A 226 13.03 10.07 19.40
C LEU A 226 14.56 9.96 19.45
N VAL A 227 15.23 9.91 18.29
CA VAL A 227 16.70 9.77 18.25
C VAL A 227 17.45 11.11 18.28
N TRP A 228 16.78 12.23 17.98
CA TRP A 228 17.35 13.59 18.08
C TRP A 228 17.19 14.25 19.45
N GLN A 229 16.22 13.79 20.25
CA GLN A 229 15.92 14.44 21.51
C GLN A 229 17.02 14.29 22.55
N ARG A 230 17.26 15.37 23.31
CA ARG A 230 18.17 15.41 24.46
C ARG A 230 17.45 15.32 25.82
N LYS A 231 16.11 15.42 25.82
CA LYS A 231 15.30 15.42 27.06
C LYS A 231 14.28 14.28 27.00
N ALA A 232 14.04 13.67 28.14
CA ALA A 232 12.97 12.69 28.28
C ALA A 232 11.60 13.33 28.04
N THR A 233 10.76 12.72 27.22
CA THR A 233 9.44 13.25 26.82
C THR A 233 8.27 12.45 27.37
N GLY A 234 8.51 11.59 28.36
CA GLY A 234 7.51 10.65 28.84
C GLY A 234 7.08 9.66 27.73
N LEU A 235 5.82 9.21 27.76
CA LEU A 235 5.30 8.18 26.84
C LEU A 235 4.70 8.72 25.55
N ARG A 236 4.58 10.05 25.39
CA ARG A 236 3.88 10.62 24.22
C ARG A 236 4.49 10.18 22.89
N LEU A 237 5.80 10.32 22.71
CA LEU A 237 6.47 9.92 21.46
C LEU A 237 6.54 8.41 21.29
N PRO A 238 6.93 7.60 22.30
CA PRO A 238 6.85 6.15 22.21
C PRO A 238 5.50 5.62 21.75
N VAL A 239 4.42 6.09 22.37
CA VAL A 239 3.05 5.69 22.01
C VAL A 239 2.67 6.18 20.61
N SER A 240 3.01 7.44 20.25
CA SER A 240 2.75 7.97 18.90
C SER A 240 3.47 7.16 17.82
N TYR A 241 4.72 6.74 18.06
CA TYR A 241 5.44 5.84 17.16
C TYR A 241 4.74 4.49 17.06
N GLY A 242 4.40 3.89 18.20
CA GLY A 242 3.72 2.60 18.27
C GLY A 242 2.42 2.61 17.47
N LEU A 243 1.58 3.64 17.66
CA LEU A 243 0.32 3.77 16.92
C LEU A 243 0.54 3.98 15.43
N ALA A 244 1.46 4.86 15.02
CA ALA A 244 1.73 5.10 13.60
C ALA A 244 2.29 3.86 12.90
N ALA A 245 3.27 3.18 13.52
CA ALA A 245 3.88 1.97 12.98
C ALA A 245 2.87 0.82 12.87
N SER A 246 2.09 0.59 13.93
CA SER A 246 1.05 -0.43 13.96
C SER A 246 -0.07 -0.15 12.94
N PHE A 247 -0.51 1.09 12.81
CA PHE A 247 -1.47 1.48 11.79
C PHE A 247 -0.95 1.17 10.38
N GLY A 248 0.34 1.45 10.11
CA GLY A 248 0.98 1.11 8.84
C GLY A 248 0.96 -0.38 8.55
N ILE A 249 1.34 -1.21 9.54
CA ILE A 249 1.33 -2.68 9.43
C ILE A 249 -0.11 -3.18 9.21
N TRP A 250 -1.08 -2.60 9.88
CA TRP A 250 -2.48 -2.96 9.77
C TRP A 250 -3.10 -2.55 8.42
N MET A 251 -2.59 -1.44 7.82
CA MET A 251 -2.92 -1.03 6.45
C MET A 251 -2.30 -1.95 5.40
N HIS A 252 -1.04 -2.37 5.59
CA HIS A 252 -0.35 -3.31 4.72
C HIS A 252 0.82 -3.96 5.44
N SER A 253 0.85 -5.28 5.49
CA SER A 253 1.82 -6.07 6.26
C SER A 253 3.29 -5.74 5.96
N THR A 254 3.63 -5.34 4.74
CA THR A 254 5.01 -4.95 4.38
C THR A 254 5.54 -3.74 5.15
N ALA A 255 4.68 -2.94 5.81
CA ALA A 255 5.14 -1.87 6.70
C ALA A 255 5.92 -2.40 7.92
N VAL A 256 5.88 -3.69 8.22
CA VAL A 256 6.74 -4.32 9.23
C VAL A 256 8.23 -4.09 8.94
N PHE A 257 8.61 -4.03 7.66
CA PHE A 257 10.00 -3.79 7.25
C PHE A 257 10.47 -2.36 7.54
N LEU A 258 9.56 -1.39 7.59
CA LEU A 258 9.87 -0.05 8.09
C LEU A 258 10.27 -0.09 9.57
N VAL A 259 9.51 -0.81 10.39
CA VAL A 259 9.77 -0.95 11.83
C VAL A 259 11.09 -1.69 12.06
N ALA A 260 11.31 -2.78 11.31
CA ALA A 260 12.56 -3.54 11.36
C ALA A 260 13.78 -2.68 10.95
N ALA A 261 13.63 -1.84 9.92
CA ALA A 261 14.68 -0.90 9.51
C ALA A 261 14.98 0.14 10.59
N HIS A 262 13.96 0.75 11.18
CA HIS A 262 14.14 1.70 12.28
C HIS A 262 14.80 1.02 13.49
N PHE A 263 14.44 -0.22 13.79
CA PHE A 263 15.06 -0.99 14.86
C PHE A 263 16.55 -1.26 14.57
N ALA A 264 16.88 -1.69 13.35
CA ALA A 264 18.28 -1.90 12.95
C ALA A 264 19.10 -0.60 13.01
N ILE A 265 18.53 0.52 12.56
CA ILE A 265 19.15 1.84 12.64
C ILE A 265 19.38 2.23 14.13
N TRP A 266 18.40 1.99 14.98
CA TRP A 266 18.53 2.28 16.41
C TRP A 266 19.66 1.45 17.06
N ILE A 267 19.75 0.15 16.78
CA ILE A 267 20.84 -0.70 17.24
C ILE A 267 22.20 -0.17 16.77
N TRP A 268 22.29 0.19 15.46
CA TRP A 268 23.52 0.78 14.91
C TRP A 268 23.90 2.09 15.59
N LEU A 269 22.94 2.98 15.87
CA LEU A 269 23.18 4.24 16.60
C LEU A 269 23.61 3.98 18.04
N CYS A 270 23.01 3.01 18.74
CA CYS A 270 23.39 2.62 20.09
C CYS A 270 24.82 2.06 20.16
N TRP A 271 25.22 1.32 19.13
CA TRP A 271 26.58 0.79 19.00
C TRP A 271 27.60 1.91 18.77
N ARG A 272 27.27 2.86 17.90
CA ARG A 272 28.14 3.99 17.57
C ARG A 272 28.28 5.00 18.72
N ARG A 273 27.27 5.10 19.60
CA ARG A 273 27.22 6.05 20.73
C ARG A 273 26.89 5.36 22.06
N PRO A 274 27.86 4.66 22.65
CA PRO A 274 27.65 3.99 23.94
C PRO A 274 27.28 4.95 25.09
N SER A 275 27.71 6.22 25.03
CA SER A 275 27.44 7.26 26.03
C SER A 275 25.97 7.70 26.06
N ALA A 276 25.23 7.59 24.96
CA ALA A 276 23.84 8.01 24.85
C ALA A 276 22.83 7.03 25.49
N ARG A 277 23.12 6.53 26.70
CA ARG A 277 22.31 5.48 27.36
C ARG A 277 20.88 5.95 27.69
N GLY A 278 20.72 7.22 28.06
CA GLY A 278 19.43 7.76 28.49
C GLY A 278 18.36 7.81 27.39
N ASN A 279 18.76 7.96 26.11
CA ASN A 279 17.83 7.96 24.97
C ASN A 279 17.39 6.58 24.50
N ARG A 280 17.93 5.50 25.08
CA ARG A 280 17.59 4.14 24.66
C ARG A 280 16.21 3.71 25.13
N ALA A 281 15.81 4.10 26.34
CA ALA A 281 14.55 3.69 26.93
C ALA A 281 13.32 4.20 26.15
N PRO A 282 13.20 5.51 25.77
CA PRO A 282 12.08 5.97 24.96
C PRO A 282 11.95 5.25 23.62
N VAL A 283 13.07 4.98 22.95
CA VAL A 283 13.08 4.25 21.67
C VAL A 283 12.71 2.78 21.86
N PHE A 284 13.20 2.13 22.92
CA PHE A 284 12.79 0.77 23.28
C PHE A 284 11.27 0.69 23.49
N TRP A 285 10.70 1.59 24.28
CA TRP A 285 9.25 1.63 24.52
C TRP A 285 8.46 1.88 23.23
N ALA A 286 9.00 2.67 22.30
CA ALA A 286 8.37 2.91 21.01
C ALA A 286 8.22 1.59 20.19
N PHE A 287 9.27 0.77 20.14
CA PHE A 287 9.20 -0.55 19.49
C PHE A 287 8.32 -1.53 20.25
N ALA A 288 8.38 -1.52 21.58
CA ALA A 288 7.51 -2.37 22.40
C ALA A 288 6.02 -2.05 22.16
N PHE A 289 5.64 -0.77 22.11
CA PHE A 289 4.29 -0.35 21.75
C PHE A 289 3.93 -0.70 20.32
N ALA A 290 4.84 -0.53 19.34
CA ALA A 290 4.58 -0.92 17.96
C ALA A 290 4.27 -2.42 17.84
N THR A 291 5.04 -3.26 18.50
CA THR A 291 4.81 -4.71 18.56
C THR A 291 3.47 -5.04 19.23
N ALA A 292 3.22 -4.47 20.43
CA ALA A 292 2.02 -4.77 21.19
C ALA A 292 0.74 -4.32 20.47
N PHE A 293 0.70 -3.12 19.89
CA PHE A 293 -0.43 -2.64 19.11
C PHE A 293 -0.63 -3.44 17.83
N SER A 294 0.44 -3.85 17.13
CA SER A 294 0.33 -4.66 15.91
C SER A 294 -0.23 -6.05 16.22
N LEU A 295 0.26 -6.71 17.26
CA LEU A 295 -0.28 -7.99 17.71
C LEU A 295 -1.74 -7.88 18.15
N TRP A 296 -2.08 -6.83 18.86
CA TRP A 296 -3.45 -6.57 19.29
C TRP A 296 -4.39 -6.35 18.09
N ALA A 297 -3.97 -5.57 17.08
CA ALA A 297 -4.77 -5.25 15.91
C ALA A 297 -5.04 -6.48 15.01
N TYR A 298 -4.08 -7.39 14.90
CA TYR A 298 -4.21 -8.63 14.12
C TYR A 298 -4.74 -9.81 14.93
N ALA A 299 -4.84 -9.72 16.24
CA ALA A 299 -5.00 -10.85 17.14
C ALA A 299 -6.09 -11.84 16.73
N VAL A 300 -7.29 -11.34 16.39
CA VAL A 300 -8.44 -12.20 16.03
C VAL A 300 -8.19 -12.94 14.72
N VAL A 301 -7.59 -12.28 13.74
CA VAL A 301 -7.34 -12.86 12.41
C VAL A 301 -5.95 -13.46 12.27
N LEU A 302 -5.11 -13.39 13.29
CA LEU A 302 -3.71 -13.83 13.22
C LEU A 302 -3.52 -15.30 12.83
N PRO A 303 -4.33 -16.27 13.34
CA PRO A 303 -4.22 -17.66 12.90
C PRO A 303 -4.48 -17.82 11.40
N GLN A 304 -5.50 -17.15 10.87
CA GLN A 304 -5.85 -17.16 9.45
C GLN A 304 -4.77 -16.46 8.61
N PHE A 305 -4.27 -15.32 9.09
CA PHE A 305 -3.18 -14.57 8.45
C PHE A 305 -1.93 -15.44 8.30
N VAL A 306 -1.51 -16.12 9.37
CA VAL A 306 -0.34 -17.02 9.33
C VAL A 306 -0.59 -18.20 8.39
N HIS A 307 -1.77 -18.82 8.44
CA HIS A 307 -2.13 -19.91 7.52
C HIS A 307 -2.08 -19.46 6.06
N THR A 308 -2.66 -18.30 5.74
CA THR A 308 -2.68 -17.74 4.37
C THR A 308 -1.28 -17.38 3.86
N LEU A 309 -0.38 -16.89 4.72
CA LEU A 309 1.00 -16.59 4.34
C LEU A 309 1.89 -17.84 4.25
N SER A 310 1.60 -18.88 5.04
CA SER A 310 2.36 -20.13 5.02
C SER A 310 1.89 -21.09 3.95
N GLY A 311 0.73 -20.83 3.34
CA GLY A 311 0.18 -21.60 2.24
C GLY A 311 1.07 -21.55 1.01
N PRO A 312 0.95 -22.52 0.07
CA PRO A 312 1.64 -22.47 -1.19
C PRO A 312 1.30 -21.17 -1.92
N SER A 313 2.29 -20.60 -2.59
CA SER A 313 2.06 -19.47 -3.51
C SER A 313 0.96 -19.89 -4.49
N MET A 314 0.04 -18.98 -4.84
CA MET A 314 -1.03 -19.29 -5.79
C MET A 314 -0.45 -20.02 -7.02
N PRO A 315 -1.07 -21.12 -7.47
CA PRO A 315 -0.67 -21.78 -8.70
C PRO A 315 -0.57 -20.75 -9.83
N GLY A 316 0.44 -20.86 -10.69
CA GLY A 316 0.64 -19.91 -11.77
C GLY A 316 1.39 -18.62 -11.42
N GLN A 317 1.88 -18.49 -10.21
CA GLN A 317 2.85 -17.44 -9.91
C GLN A 317 4.20 -17.84 -10.52
N GLU A 318 4.46 -17.31 -11.70
CA GLU A 318 5.64 -17.63 -12.49
C GLU A 318 6.93 -17.27 -11.74
N THR A 319 7.97 -18.09 -11.97
CA THR A 319 9.32 -17.85 -11.44
C THR A 319 9.88 -16.48 -11.82
N GLN A 320 9.39 -15.87 -12.92
CA GLN A 320 9.77 -14.51 -13.32
C GLN A 320 9.43 -13.46 -12.27
N TRP A 321 8.31 -13.58 -11.53
CA TRP A 321 7.92 -12.62 -10.51
C TRP A 321 8.78 -12.69 -9.23
N ARG A 322 9.52 -13.78 -9.07
CA ARG A 322 10.55 -13.95 -8.03
C ARG A 322 11.90 -13.40 -8.48
N ASN A 323 12.03 -13.03 -9.76
CA ASN A 323 13.27 -12.49 -10.30
C ASN A 323 13.35 -10.97 -10.03
N PRO A 324 14.38 -10.49 -9.27
CA PRO A 324 14.56 -9.07 -9.01
C PRO A 324 14.70 -8.21 -10.27
N LEU A 325 15.30 -8.76 -11.34
CA LEU A 325 15.45 -8.05 -12.61
C LEU A 325 14.09 -7.85 -13.31
N TRP A 326 13.19 -8.82 -13.21
CA TRP A 326 11.82 -8.67 -13.68
C TRP A 326 11.12 -7.55 -12.91
N MET A 327 11.21 -7.53 -11.59
CA MET A 327 10.61 -6.49 -10.74
C MET A 327 11.15 -5.09 -11.10
N ILE A 328 12.45 -4.95 -11.31
CA ILE A 328 13.07 -3.68 -11.73
C ILE A 328 12.53 -3.26 -13.11
N ARG A 329 12.46 -4.19 -14.06
CA ARG A 329 11.92 -3.95 -15.40
C ARG A 329 10.44 -3.54 -15.34
N GLU A 330 9.62 -4.27 -14.58
CA GLU A 330 8.19 -4.00 -14.47
C GLU A 330 7.91 -2.67 -13.76
N THR A 331 8.63 -2.39 -12.66
CA THR A 331 8.60 -1.09 -11.99
C THR A 331 9.02 0.03 -12.96
N GLY A 332 10.11 -0.18 -13.69
CA GLY A 332 10.60 0.77 -14.70
C GLY A 332 9.57 1.00 -15.81
N ALA A 333 8.95 -0.06 -16.32
CA ALA A 333 7.91 0.04 -17.34
C ALA A 333 6.67 0.78 -16.83
N GLY A 334 6.24 0.49 -15.59
CA GLY A 334 5.13 1.20 -14.95
C GLY A 334 5.41 2.68 -14.71
N LEU A 335 6.61 3.02 -14.23
CA LEU A 335 7.05 4.41 -14.07
C LEU A 335 7.16 5.12 -15.42
N ALA A 336 7.75 4.47 -16.43
CA ALA A 336 7.92 5.04 -17.76
C ALA A 336 6.56 5.34 -18.43
N ALA A 337 5.56 4.50 -18.22
CA ALA A 337 4.20 4.73 -18.73
C ALA A 337 3.56 6.01 -18.14
N GLY A 338 3.92 6.37 -16.90
CA GLY A 338 3.49 7.59 -16.21
C GLY A 338 4.36 8.82 -16.46
N LEU A 339 5.39 8.75 -17.33
CA LEU A 339 6.33 9.84 -17.57
C LEU A 339 6.31 10.30 -19.02
N PRO A 340 6.32 11.63 -19.29
CA PRO A 340 6.61 12.14 -20.63
C PRO A 340 8.04 11.72 -21.04
N GLY A 341 8.19 11.16 -22.23
CA GLY A 341 9.48 10.63 -22.69
C GLY A 341 9.79 9.19 -22.26
N GLY A 342 8.92 8.55 -21.46
CA GLY A 342 8.99 7.13 -21.15
C GLY A 342 10.33 6.68 -20.54
N TRP A 343 11.04 5.77 -21.19
CA TRP A 343 12.32 5.22 -20.70
C TRP A 343 13.44 6.23 -20.59
N LEU A 344 13.48 7.26 -21.47
CA LEU A 344 14.48 8.32 -21.39
C LEU A 344 14.32 9.11 -20.09
N ALA A 345 13.11 9.55 -19.77
CA ALA A 345 12.82 10.25 -18.52
C ALA A 345 13.12 9.37 -17.29
N LEU A 346 12.97 8.04 -17.40
CA LEU A 346 13.34 7.12 -16.34
C LEU A 346 14.86 7.04 -16.13
N ILE A 347 15.65 7.04 -17.21
CA ILE A 347 17.12 7.05 -17.13
C ILE A 347 17.60 8.35 -16.50
N GLU A 348 17.07 9.49 -16.94
CA GLU A 348 17.38 10.80 -16.36
C GLU A 348 17.00 10.88 -14.88
N GLY A 349 15.81 10.40 -14.53
CA GLY A 349 15.37 10.26 -13.14
C GLY A 349 16.28 9.36 -12.32
N GLY A 350 16.79 8.27 -12.90
CA GLY A 350 17.75 7.36 -12.29
C GLY A 350 19.09 8.05 -11.97
N VAL A 351 19.59 8.87 -12.87
CA VAL A 351 20.81 9.68 -12.62
C VAL A 351 20.58 10.66 -11.47
N LEU A 352 19.44 11.35 -11.47
CA LEU A 352 19.10 12.29 -10.39
C LEU A 352 18.95 11.57 -9.05
N LEU A 353 18.31 10.41 -9.02
CA LEU A 353 18.22 9.58 -7.81
C LEU A 353 19.61 9.17 -7.33
N ALA A 354 20.50 8.73 -8.22
CA ALA A 354 21.87 8.35 -7.87
C ALA A 354 22.66 9.51 -7.24
N LEU A 355 22.54 10.72 -7.79
CA LEU A 355 23.15 11.93 -7.23
C LEU A 355 22.57 12.28 -5.85
N GLY A 356 21.25 12.15 -5.67
CA GLY A 356 20.59 12.38 -4.39
C GLY A 356 21.05 11.36 -3.33
N LEU A 357 21.11 10.09 -3.68
CA LEU A 357 21.62 9.02 -2.83
C LEU A 357 23.05 9.26 -2.42
N TRP A 358 23.92 9.62 -3.38
CA TRP A 358 25.31 9.98 -3.11
C TRP A 358 25.40 11.15 -2.13
N SER A 359 24.67 12.21 -2.35
CA SER A 359 24.66 13.40 -1.49
C SER A 359 24.24 13.07 -0.05
N TYR A 360 23.12 12.34 0.13
CA TYR A 360 22.70 11.89 1.47
C TYR A 360 23.73 10.95 2.11
N GLY A 361 24.35 10.08 1.32
CA GLY A 361 25.40 9.16 1.78
C GLY A 361 26.64 9.88 2.32
N GLN A 362 27.00 11.02 1.74
CA GLN A 362 28.12 11.82 2.23
C GLN A 362 27.76 12.66 3.46
N GLN A 363 26.56 13.21 3.51
CA GLN A 363 26.21 14.25 4.48
C GLN A 363 25.30 13.74 5.61
N ARG A 364 24.42 12.75 5.36
CA ARG A 364 23.35 12.33 6.28
C ARG A 364 23.05 10.83 6.22
N ARG A 365 24.06 10.00 6.50
CA ARG A 365 23.98 8.53 6.37
C ARG A 365 22.81 7.88 7.12
N ALA A 366 22.49 8.36 8.32
CA ALA A 366 21.37 7.81 9.09
C ALA A 366 20.01 8.15 8.45
N LEU A 367 19.88 9.35 7.87
CA LEU A 367 18.66 9.72 7.15
C LEU A 367 18.53 8.89 5.85
N LEU A 368 19.64 8.68 5.14
CA LEU A 368 19.66 7.78 3.98
C LEU A 368 19.24 6.36 4.36
N ALA A 369 19.72 5.86 5.51
CA ALA A 369 19.31 4.54 6.01
C ALA A 369 17.79 4.48 6.27
N ILE A 370 17.18 5.51 6.87
CA ILE A 370 15.72 5.60 7.07
C ILE A 370 14.97 5.52 5.73
N PHE A 371 15.51 6.14 4.67
CA PHE A 371 14.87 6.18 3.36
C PHE A 371 14.99 4.85 2.59
N LEU A 372 16.11 4.15 2.70
CA LEU A 372 16.43 3.00 1.85
C LEU A 372 16.30 1.65 2.55
N LEU A 373 16.70 1.54 3.81
CA LEU A 373 16.78 0.25 4.49
C LEU A 373 15.43 -0.48 4.54
N PRO A 374 14.27 0.20 4.73
CA PRO A 374 12.97 -0.47 4.66
C PRO A 374 12.73 -1.16 3.31
N ALA A 375 13.08 -0.50 2.20
CA ALA A 375 12.92 -1.07 0.86
C ALA A 375 13.87 -2.24 0.62
N VAL A 376 15.12 -2.12 1.06
CA VAL A 376 16.11 -3.21 0.97
C VAL A 376 15.65 -4.42 1.77
N LEU A 377 15.18 -4.24 3.00
CA LEU A 377 14.67 -5.34 3.83
C LEU A 377 13.43 -5.97 3.19
N THR A 378 12.50 -5.17 2.67
CA THR A 378 11.32 -5.68 1.94
C THR A 378 11.75 -6.59 0.79
N ALA A 379 12.65 -6.12 -0.08
CA ALA A 379 13.12 -6.89 -1.22
C ALA A 379 13.81 -8.19 -0.77
N THR A 380 14.75 -8.07 0.18
CA THR A 380 15.57 -9.22 0.64
C THR A 380 14.70 -10.29 1.28
N VAL A 381 13.81 -9.92 2.21
CA VAL A 381 13.03 -10.91 2.97
C VAL A 381 11.94 -11.54 2.10
N VAL A 382 11.22 -10.76 1.28
CA VAL A 382 10.17 -11.28 0.40
C VAL A 382 10.75 -12.27 -0.61
N LEU A 383 11.91 -11.95 -1.21
CA LEU A 383 12.59 -12.85 -2.14
C LEU A 383 13.16 -14.08 -1.44
N ALA A 384 13.74 -13.92 -0.24
CA ALA A 384 14.29 -15.05 0.54
C ALA A 384 13.19 -16.05 0.95
N GLN A 385 11.96 -15.57 1.16
CA GLN A 385 10.80 -16.42 1.45
C GLN A 385 10.18 -17.04 0.19
N GLY A 386 10.71 -16.75 -1.00
CA GLY A 386 10.20 -17.26 -2.26
C GLY A 386 8.87 -16.64 -2.69
N HIS A 387 8.49 -15.51 -2.10
CA HIS A 387 7.27 -14.79 -2.50
C HIS A 387 7.53 -13.82 -3.65
N ASN A 388 6.46 -13.48 -4.36
CA ASN A 388 6.51 -12.52 -5.44
C ASN A 388 6.77 -11.11 -4.91
N LEU A 389 7.66 -10.41 -5.59
CA LEU A 389 8.00 -9.04 -5.27
C LEU A 389 7.25 -8.08 -6.17
N TRP A 390 6.22 -7.44 -5.63
CA TRP A 390 5.40 -6.49 -6.38
C TRP A 390 5.89 -5.05 -6.18
N PRO A 391 5.93 -4.21 -7.23
CA PRO A 391 6.30 -2.79 -7.12
C PRO A 391 5.50 -2.01 -6.07
N ARG A 392 4.22 -2.34 -5.91
CA ARG A 392 3.32 -1.74 -4.92
C ARG A 392 3.75 -1.92 -3.46
N PHE A 393 4.55 -2.94 -3.16
CA PHE A 393 5.09 -3.16 -1.81
C PHE A 393 6.05 -2.07 -1.35
N PHE A 394 6.63 -1.32 -2.29
CA PHE A 394 7.55 -0.21 -2.02
C PHE A 394 6.87 1.15 -1.95
N PHE A 395 5.55 1.24 -2.09
CA PHE A 395 4.85 2.51 -2.13
C PHE A 395 5.01 3.33 -0.84
N PHE A 396 5.27 2.69 0.30
CA PHE A 396 5.61 3.37 1.55
C PHE A 396 6.86 4.28 1.44
N SER A 397 7.75 4.02 0.49
CA SER A 397 8.98 4.81 0.24
C SER A 397 8.77 5.98 -0.72
N ALA A 398 7.58 6.16 -1.32
CA ALA A 398 7.36 7.16 -2.37
C ALA A 398 7.72 8.59 -1.93
N GLY A 399 7.35 9.00 -0.72
CA GLY A 399 7.71 10.31 -0.17
C GLY A 399 9.22 10.50 0.01
N PHE A 400 9.94 9.46 0.39
CA PHE A 400 11.40 9.48 0.56
C PHE A 400 12.12 9.52 -0.79
N ALA A 401 11.62 8.77 -1.78
CA ALA A 401 12.14 8.80 -3.14
C ALA A 401 12.04 10.21 -3.76
N VAL A 402 10.94 10.91 -3.53
CA VAL A 402 10.77 12.30 -3.96
C VAL A 402 11.81 13.22 -3.31
N LEU A 403 12.08 13.08 -2.01
CA LEU A 403 13.11 13.88 -1.33
C LEU A 403 14.52 13.59 -1.88
N ILE A 404 14.84 12.33 -2.17
CA ILE A 404 16.12 11.94 -2.80
C ILE A 404 16.22 12.54 -4.20
N LEU A 405 15.15 12.48 -5.00
CA LEU A 405 15.10 13.02 -6.35
C LEU A 405 15.34 14.54 -6.37
N LEU A 406 14.66 15.29 -5.51
CA LEU A 406 14.82 16.75 -5.42
C LEU A 406 16.26 17.14 -4.96
N ARG A 407 16.82 16.36 -4.04
CA ARG A 407 18.22 16.53 -3.65
C ARG A 407 19.15 16.28 -4.84
N GLY A 408 18.87 15.26 -5.65
CA GLY A 408 19.63 14.97 -6.88
C GLY A 408 19.55 16.08 -7.91
N ILE A 409 18.39 16.71 -8.09
CA ILE A 409 18.25 17.90 -8.96
C ILE A 409 19.16 19.03 -8.46
N SER A 410 19.16 19.29 -7.16
CA SER A 410 20.01 20.35 -6.58
C SER A 410 21.51 20.06 -6.78
N GLU A 411 21.94 18.81 -6.62
CA GLU A 411 23.33 18.40 -6.88
C GLU A 411 23.68 18.48 -8.38
N PHE A 412 22.80 18.00 -9.26
CA PHE A 412 23.00 18.08 -10.71
C PHE A 412 23.20 19.51 -11.18
N VAL A 413 22.30 20.41 -10.77
CA VAL A 413 22.42 21.85 -11.07
C VAL A 413 23.72 22.43 -10.49
N GLY A 414 24.11 21.99 -9.29
CA GLY A 414 25.37 22.37 -8.65
C GLY A 414 26.59 21.98 -9.47
N LEU A 415 26.57 20.81 -10.12
CA LEU A 415 27.66 20.33 -10.99
C LEU A 415 27.71 21.06 -12.35
N CYS A 416 26.55 21.41 -12.89
CA CYS A 416 26.42 22.03 -14.20
C CYS A 416 26.63 23.56 -14.17
N ALA A 417 26.30 24.22 -13.07
CA ALA A 417 26.36 25.69 -12.98
C ALA A 417 27.81 26.20 -12.89
N ARG A 418 28.25 26.95 -13.90
CA ARG A 418 29.59 27.57 -14.01
C ARG A 418 29.44 29.06 -14.23
N GLY A 419 30.48 29.82 -13.89
CA GLY A 419 30.52 31.27 -14.11
C GLY A 419 29.37 32.00 -13.42
N PRO A 420 28.63 32.87 -14.12
CA PRO A 420 27.54 33.67 -13.55
C PRO A 420 26.37 32.78 -13.05
N LEU A 421 26.21 31.56 -13.58
CA LEU A 421 25.15 30.63 -13.17
C LEU A 421 25.33 30.12 -11.74
N VAL A 422 26.52 30.24 -11.16
CA VAL A 422 26.79 29.82 -9.77
C VAL A 422 25.90 30.57 -8.79
N GLY A 423 25.68 31.88 -8.98
CA GLY A 423 24.78 32.69 -8.16
C GLY A 423 23.29 32.31 -8.32
N MET A 424 22.94 31.70 -9.46
CA MET A 424 21.55 31.32 -9.80
C MET A 424 21.21 29.86 -9.45
N ARG A 425 22.13 29.07 -8.92
CA ARG A 425 21.95 27.61 -8.67
C ARG A 425 20.62 27.25 -7.99
N ARG A 426 20.24 28.00 -6.94
CA ARG A 426 18.99 27.73 -6.23
C ARG A 426 17.76 27.96 -7.12
N GLY A 427 17.73 29.07 -7.85
CA GLY A 427 16.63 29.37 -8.77
C GLY A 427 16.53 28.35 -9.90
N LEU A 428 17.65 27.91 -10.47
CA LEU A 428 17.71 26.88 -11.50
C LEU A 428 17.22 25.51 -10.95
N ALA A 429 17.62 25.13 -9.75
CA ALA A 429 17.14 23.88 -9.12
C ALA A 429 15.63 23.91 -8.87
N TRP A 430 15.09 25.05 -8.44
CA TRP A 430 13.66 25.22 -8.26
C TRP A 430 12.91 25.20 -9.59
N ALA A 431 13.44 25.86 -10.61
CA ALA A 431 12.85 25.83 -11.95
C ALA A 431 12.82 24.41 -12.51
N ALA A 432 13.92 23.64 -12.39
CA ALA A 432 13.99 22.26 -12.81
C ALA A 432 12.99 21.36 -12.05
N ALA A 433 12.90 21.50 -10.73
CA ALA A 433 11.93 20.76 -9.91
C ALA A 433 10.48 21.13 -10.25
N THR A 434 10.20 22.40 -10.51
CA THR A 434 8.87 22.87 -10.96
C THR A 434 8.53 22.29 -12.33
N LEU A 435 9.47 22.28 -13.27
CA LEU A 435 9.29 21.69 -14.59
C LEU A 435 8.98 20.19 -14.47
N LEU A 436 9.66 19.48 -13.57
CA LEU A 436 9.37 18.06 -13.28
C LEU A 436 7.96 17.88 -12.71
N CYS A 437 7.50 18.78 -11.82
CA CYS A 437 6.11 18.76 -11.33
C CYS A 437 5.10 18.95 -12.47
N LEU A 438 5.35 19.91 -13.38
CA LEU A 438 4.49 20.15 -14.55
C LEU A 438 4.49 18.95 -15.50
N ALA A 439 5.65 18.35 -15.75
CA ALA A 439 5.77 17.14 -16.55
C ALA A 439 4.99 15.96 -15.92
N SER A 440 5.08 15.79 -14.61
CA SER A 440 4.28 14.80 -13.87
C SER A 440 2.78 15.10 -13.98
N ALA A 441 2.36 16.35 -13.82
CA ALA A 441 0.96 16.74 -13.96
C ALA A 441 0.40 16.44 -15.37
N ALA A 442 1.20 16.59 -16.41
CA ALA A 442 0.82 16.30 -17.78
C ALA A 442 0.50 14.81 -18.03
N THR A 443 0.92 13.90 -17.14
CA THR A 443 0.62 12.47 -17.24
C THR A 443 -0.70 12.09 -16.55
N LEU A 444 -1.29 12.96 -15.74
CA LEU A 444 -2.50 12.67 -14.95
C LEU A 444 -3.69 12.18 -15.79
N PRO A 445 -3.99 12.68 -17.00
CA PRO A 445 -5.11 12.17 -17.78
C PRO A 445 -5.05 10.66 -18.03
N ARG A 446 -3.84 10.09 -18.13
CA ARG A 446 -3.67 8.63 -18.31
C ARG A 446 -3.96 7.83 -17.04
N THR A 447 -3.95 8.48 -15.88
CA THR A 447 -4.20 7.85 -14.57
C THR A 447 -5.67 7.54 -14.35
N TYR A 448 -6.56 8.31 -14.97
CA TYR A 448 -8.01 8.21 -14.78
C TYR A 448 -8.70 7.18 -15.68
N GLY A 449 -7.96 6.52 -16.56
CA GLY A 449 -8.50 5.40 -17.33
C GLY A 449 -8.83 4.19 -16.43
N PRO A 450 -9.73 3.29 -16.88
CA PRO A 450 -10.11 2.10 -16.14
C PRO A 450 -8.86 1.24 -15.85
N LYS A 451 -8.75 0.73 -14.63
CA LYS A 451 -7.67 -0.19 -14.25
C LYS A 451 -7.86 -1.56 -14.92
N GLN A 452 -9.10 -2.04 -14.96
CA GLN A 452 -9.64 -3.16 -15.73
C GLN A 452 -11.05 -2.74 -16.15
N ASP A 453 -11.40 -2.91 -17.42
CA ASP A 453 -12.66 -2.39 -17.96
C ASP A 453 -13.75 -3.47 -18.01
N PHE A 454 -14.18 -3.94 -16.82
CA PHE A 454 -15.26 -4.91 -16.69
C PHE A 454 -16.61 -4.35 -17.17
N GLU A 455 -16.81 -3.04 -17.08
CA GLU A 455 -18.07 -2.41 -17.52
C GLU A 455 -18.19 -2.46 -19.04
N ALA A 456 -17.16 -2.06 -19.77
CA ALA A 456 -17.17 -2.12 -21.24
C ALA A 456 -17.27 -3.56 -21.75
N ALA A 457 -16.56 -4.52 -21.14
CA ALA A 457 -16.64 -5.93 -21.51
C ALA A 457 -18.03 -6.50 -21.25
N GLY A 458 -18.66 -6.18 -20.14
CA GLY A 458 -20.02 -6.59 -19.82
C GLY A 458 -21.06 -6.00 -20.77
N ALA A 459 -20.94 -4.71 -21.11
CA ALA A 459 -21.82 -4.02 -22.07
C ALA A 459 -21.67 -4.60 -23.50
N PHE A 460 -20.43 -4.90 -23.91
CA PHE A 460 -20.13 -5.52 -25.20
C PHE A 460 -20.84 -6.86 -25.38
N LEU A 461 -20.74 -7.74 -24.37
CA LEU A 461 -21.37 -9.06 -24.42
C LEU A 461 -22.89 -8.96 -24.37
N GLN A 462 -23.45 -8.07 -23.55
CA GLN A 462 -24.89 -7.87 -23.43
C GLN A 462 -25.54 -7.42 -24.75
N GLN A 463 -24.80 -6.72 -25.60
CA GLN A 463 -25.28 -6.27 -26.92
C GLN A 463 -25.17 -7.33 -28.01
N ARG A 464 -24.33 -8.39 -27.84
CA ARG A 464 -23.94 -9.29 -28.93
C ARG A 464 -24.24 -10.76 -28.68
N ALA A 465 -24.59 -11.13 -27.45
CA ALA A 465 -24.80 -12.51 -27.06
C ALA A 465 -26.08 -12.65 -26.21
N ALA A 466 -26.78 -13.76 -26.39
CA ALA A 466 -27.80 -14.19 -25.44
C ALA A 466 -27.13 -14.64 -24.14
N ALA A 467 -27.80 -14.46 -23.01
CA ALA A 467 -27.17 -14.73 -21.71
C ALA A 467 -26.77 -16.20 -21.54
N GLU A 468 -27.57 -17.12 -22.09
CA GLU A 468 -27.33 -18.57 -22.09
C GLU A 468 -26.10 -18.99 -22.90
N ASP A 469 -25.64 -18.16 -23.82
CA ASP A 469 -24.47 -18.43 -24.69
C ASP A 469 -23.17 -17.84 -24.14
N VAL A 470 -23.22 -17.17 -22.99
CA VAL A 470 -22.06 -16.54 -22.34
C VAL A 470 -21.65 -17.32 -21.12
N ALA A 471 -20.35 -17.60 -21.00
CA ALA A 471 -19.77 -18.16 -19.80
C ALA A 471 -18.54 -17.40 -19.31
N THR A 472 -18.30 -17.51 -18.01
CA THR A 472 -17.17 -16.90 -17.29
C THR A 472 -16.25 -17.97 -16.73
N LEU A 473 -14.97 -17.63 -16.61
CA LEU A 473 -13.93 -18.51 -16.08
C LEU A 473 -13.20 -17.84 -14.91
N GLU A 474 -12.94 -18.62 -13.86
CA GLU A 474 -12.03 -18.27 -12.76
C GLU A 474 -12.24 -16.85 -12.22
N MET A 475 -11.21 -16.01 -12.34
CA MET A 475 -11.20 -14.64 -11.83
C MET A 475 -12.27 -13.73 -12.48
N ALA A 476 -12.86 -14.12 -13.62
CA ALA A 476 -13.95 -13.36 -14.24
C ALA A 476 -15.31 -13.57 -13.53
N ASN A 477 -15.46 -14.65 -12.74
CA ASN A 477 -16.71 -14.96 -12.06
C ASN A 477 -17.11 -13.85 -11.07
N LEU A 478 -16.18 -13.40 -10.24
CA LEU A 478 -16.47 -12.38 -9.22
C LEU A 478 -16.95 -11.04 -9.81
N PRO A 479 -16.27 -10.43 -10.81
CA PRO A 479 -16.73 -9.19 -11.43
C PRO A 479 -18.07 -9.31 -12.15
N PHE A 480 -18.27 -10.36 -12.94
CA PHE A 480 -19.45 -10.45 -13.78
C PHE A 480 -20.65 -11.07 -13.08
N LEU A 481 -20.48 -12.23 -12.42
CA LEU A 481 -21.62 -12.93 -11.83
C LEU A 481 -22.04 -12.32 -10.49
N VAL A 482 -21.07 -12.01 -9.62
CA VAL A 482 -21.37 -11.54 -8.27
C VAL A 482 -21.58 -10.02 -8.23
N HIS A 483 -20.64 -9.25 -8.77
CA HIS A 483 -20.68 -7.78 -8.68
C HIS A 483 -21.69 -7.16 -9.66
N GLN A 484 -21.65 -7.57 -10.95
CA GLN A 484 -22.58 -7.07 -11.97
C GLN A 484 -23.91 -7.84 -12.01
N GLY A 485 -24.02 -8.98 -11.32
CA GLY A 485 -25.25 -9.79 -11.32
C GLY A 485 -25.59 -10.36 -12.69
N ARG A 486 -24.59 -10.66 -13.54
CA ARG A 486 -24.85 -11.21 -14.88
C ARG A 486 -25.35 -12.64 -14.78
N PRO A 487 -26.43 -13.03 -15.49
CA PRO A 487 -26.96 -14.39 -15.47
C PRO A 487 -26.19 -15.31 -16.44
N TRP A 488 -24.85 -15.25 -16.41
CA TRP A 488 -23.98 -16.04 -17.27
C TRP A 488 -23.56 -17.32 -16.58
N THR A 489 -23.15 -18.32 -17.37
CA THR A 489 -22.75 -19.61 -16.83
C THR A 489 -21.33 -19.55 -16.26
N GLN A 490 -21.16 -20.02 -15.01
CA GLN A 490 -19.83 -20.26 -14.45
C GLN A 490 -19.29 -21.59 -14.96
N ILE A 491 -18.03 -21.60 -15.39
CA ILE A 491 -17.32 -22.81 -15.77
C ILE A 491 -16.13 -23.00 -14.86
N ASP A 492 -16.05 -24.17 -14.21
CA ASP A 492 -15.03 -24.46 -13.22
C ASP A 492 -13.94 -25.43 -13.74
N ASP A 493 -14.26 -26.25 -14.75
CA ASP A 493 -13.34 -27.24 -15.33
C ASP A 493 -13.57 -27.45 -16.84
N LEU A 494 -12.70 -28.26 -17.46
CA LEU A 494 -12.77 -28.55 -18.90
C LEU A 494 -14.04 -29.32 -19.26
N GLN A 495 -14.53 -30.21 -18.39
CA GLN A 495 -15.75 -30.96 -18.65
C GLN A 495 -16.96 -30.00 -18.70
N GLY A 496 -17.06 -29.09 -17.75
CA GLY A 496 -18.09 -28.04 -17.75
C GLY A 496 -18.04 -27.16 -18.99
N LEU A 497 -16.81 -26.82 -19.49
CA LEU A 497 -16.68 -26.11 -20.76
C LEU A 497 -17.22 -26.90 -21.94
N MET A 498 -16.87 -28.18 -22.04
CA MET A 498 -17.35 -29.05 -23.14
C MET A 498 -18.85 -29.29 -23.06
N GLU A 499 -19.44 -29.42 -21.88
CA GLU A 499 -20.88 -29.52 -21.69
C GLU A 499 -21.59 -28.22 -22.10
N PHE A 500 -21.02 -27.07 -21.73
CA PHE A 500 -21.56 -25.76 -22.12
C PHE A 500 -21.53 -25.53 -23.63
N GLU A 501 -20.52 -26.03 -24.33
CA GLU A 501 -20.38 -25.98 -25.79
C GLU A 501 -21.36 -26.86 -26.55
N ARG A 502 -21.88 -27.91 -25.91
CA ARG A 502 -22.67 -28.97 -26.60
C ARG A 502 -23.99 -28.42 -27.12
N GLY A 503 -24.23 -28.61 -28.42
CA GLY A 503 -25.47 -28.23 -29.10
C GLY A 503 -25.66 -26.73 -29.27
N LYS A 504 -24.59 -25.95 -29.13
CA LYS A 504 -24.62 -24.51 -29.38
C LYS A 504 -23.83 -24.14 -30.63
N ASP A 505 -24.45 -23.37 -31.50
CA ASP A 505 -23.82 -22.87 -32.75
C ASP A 505 -22.76 -21.80 -32.45
N LYS A 506 -22.95 -21.04 -31.39
CA LYS A 506 -22.05 -19.96 -30.97
C LYS A 506 -21.91 -19.89 -29.45
N VAL A 507 -20.67 -19.79 -28.98
CA VAL A 507 -20.35 -19.72 -27.55
C VAL A 507 -19.40 -18.56 -27.30
N TRP A 508 -19.67 -17.80 -26.26
CA TRP A 508 -18.87 -16.66 -25.81
C TRP A 508 -18.25 -16.97 -24.47
N ILE A 509 -16.93 -16.87 -24.37
CA ILE A 509 -16.19 -17.08 -23.12
C ILE A 509 -15.51 -15.78 -22.74
N VAL A 510 -15.77 -15.30 -21.52
CA VAL A 510 -15.07 -14.15 -20.98
C VAL A 510 -14.13 -14.57 -19.85
N LEU A 511 -12.91 -14.14 -19.95
CA LEU A 511 -11.84 -14.39 -18.98
C LEU A 511 -11.05 -13.12 -18.67
N THR A 512 -10.38 -13.11 -17.56
CA THR A 512 -9.41 -12.06 -17.18
C THR A 512 -8.14 -12.71 -16.65
N MET A 513 -7.04 -11.95 -16.62
CA MET A 513 -5.73 -12.46 -16.15
C MET A 513 -5.32 -13.75 -16.91
N PRO A 514 -5.15 -13.70 -18.23
CA PRO A 514 -4.93 -14.89 -19.06
C PRO A 514 -3.72 -15.73 -18.62
N THR A 515 -2.66 -15.10 -18.15
CA THR A 515 -1.47 -15.78 -17.62
C THR A 515 -1.80 -16.61 -16.36
N HIS A 516 -2.68 -16.10 -15.50
CA HIS A 516 -3.14 -16.84 -14.32
C HIS A 516 -3.99 -18.05 -14.74
N LEU A 517 -4.96 -17.86 -15.63
CA LEU A 517 -5.80 -18.96 -16.14
C LEU A 517 -4.95 -20.07 -16.80
N ALA A 518 -3.97 -19.69 -17.61
CA ALA A 518 -3.08 -20.64 -18.28
C ALA A 518 -2.32 -21.54 -17.29
N ALA A 519 -2.03 -21.02 -16.12
CA ALA A 519 -1.27 -21.73 -15.11
C ALA A 519 -2.16 -22.57 -14.17
N VAL A 520 -3.35 -22.08 -13.84
CA VAL A 520 -4.29 -22.77 -12.93
C VAL A 520 -5.12 -23.82 -13.68
N GLN A 521 -5.53 -23.53 -14.91
CA GLN A 521 -6.36 -24.40 -15.75
C GLN A 521 -5.75 -24.57 -17.15
N PRO A 522 -4.61 -25.24 -17.26
CA PRO A 522 -3.88 -25.38 -18.53
C PRO A 522 -4.68 -26.08 -19.64
N ASP A 523 -5.55 -27.01 -19.29
CA ASP A 523 -6.38 -27.74 -20.26
C ASP A 523 -7.47 -26.84 -20.84
N ILE A 524 -8.15 -26.02 -20.03
CA ILE A 524 -9.07 -24.98 -20.52
C ILE A 524 -8.31 -23.98 -21.39
N TRP A 525 -7.15 -23.51 -20.93
CA TRP A 525 -6.33 -22.57 -21.69
C TRP A 525 -5.94 -23.13 -23.06
N LYS A 526 -5.55 -24.41 -23.12
CA LYS A 526 -5.25 -25.09 -24.38
C LYS A 526 -6.47 -25.18 -25.29
N ARG A 527 -7.66 -25.51 -24.74
CA ARG A 527 -8.92 -25.54 -25.48
C ARG A 527 -9.25 -24.19 -26.09
N LEU A 528 -9.18 -23.12 -25.29
CA LEU A 528 -9.50 -21.76 -25.70
C LEU A 528 -8.50 -21.16 -26.72
N ASN A 529 -7.32 -21.75 -26.88
CA ASN A 529 -6.34 -21.37 -27.91
C ASN A 529 -6.27 -22.37 -29.08
N SER A 530 -7.24 -23.27 -29.19
CA SER A 530 -7.41 -24.11 -30.40
C SER A 530 -7.96 -23.27 -31.57
N SER A 531 -7.94 -23.85 -32.78
CA SER A 531 -8.47 -23.21 -33.98
C SER A 531 -9.98 -22.97 -33.97
N GLU A 532 -10.70 -23.58 -33.01
CA GLU A 532 -12.15 -23.42 -32.86
C GLU A 532 -12.52 -22.08 -32.17
N TYR A 533 -11.59 -21.49 -31.41
CA TYR A 533 -11.78 -20.24 -30.72
C TYR A 533 -10.97 -19.12 -31.36
N ARG A 534 -11.52 -17.91 -31.36
CA ARG A 534 -10.80 -16.68 -31.69
C ARG A 534 -11.03 -15.61 -30.62
N ASP A 535 -10.06 -14.72 -30.50
CA ASP A 535 -10.24 -13.50 -29.71
C ASP A 535 -11.15 -12.54 -30.48
N GLU A 536 -12.34 -12.30 -29.96
CA GLU A 536 -13.29 -11.37 -30.58
C GLU A 536 -13.00 -9.93 -30.15
N GLN A 537 -12.68 -9.75 -28.85
CA GLN A 537 -12.35 -8.45 -28.30
C GLN A 537 -11.45 -8.59 -27.07
N VAL A 538 -10.48 -7.68 -26.94
CA VAL A 538 -9.65 -7.54 -25.74
C VAL A 538 -9.85 -6.14 -25.18
N PHE A 539 -10.18 -6.08 -23.89
CA PHE A 539 -10.33 -4.82 -23.15
C PHE A 539 -9.10 -4.60 -22.29
N PHE A 540 -8.35 -3.55 -22.62
CA PHE A 540 -7.16 -3.16 -21.90
C PHE A 540 -7.48 -2.11 -20.84
N GLY A 541 -6.90 -2.28 -19.65
CA GLY A 541 -6.90 -1.27 -18.61
C GLY A 541 -5.50 -0.69 -18.38
N THR A 542 -5.37 0.18 -17.39
CA THR A 542 -4.08 0.71 -16.96
C THR A 542 -3.25 -0.32 -16.18
N LYS A 543 -3.86 -1.40 -15.69
CA LYS A 543 -3.20 -2.54 -15.04
C LYS A 543 -2.77 -3.56 -16.08
N ARG A 544 -1.47 -3.74 -16.24
CA ARG A 544 -0.89 -4.77 -17.10
C ARG A 544 -1.17 -6.17 -16.56
N GLY A 545 -1.41 -7.12 -17.45
CA GLY A 545 -1.71 -8.51 -17.09
C GLY A 545 -3.12 -8.73 -16.54
N GLY A 546 -3.94 -7.67 -16.52
CA GLY A 546 -5.33 -7.71 -16.08
C GLY A 546 -6.33 -7.57 -17.23
N GLU A 547 -5.89 -7.85 -18.47
CA GLU A 547 -6.72 -7.75 -19.66
C GLU A 547 -7.96 -8.63 -19.51
N ILE A 548 -9.09 -8.16 -20.05
CA ILE A 548 -10.32 -8.94 -20.17
C ILE A 548 -10.42 -9.37 -21.61
N VAL A 549 -10.42 -10.68 -21.83
CA VAL A 549 -10.46 -11.28 -23.16
C VAL A 549 -11.83 -11.92 -23.37
N VAL A 550 -12.48 -11.55 -24.45
CA VAL A 550 -13.71 -12.17 -24.93
C VAL A 550 -13.34 -13.06 -26.09
N LYS A 551 -13.50 -14.36 -25.91
CA LYS A 551 -13.30 -15.37 -26.96
C LYS A 551 -14.64 -15.85 -27.50
N VAL A 552 -14.68 -16.17 -28.76
CA VAL A 552 -15.87 -16.72 -29.41
C VAL A 552 -15.50 -18.01 -30.13
N ARG A 553 -16.34 -19.02 -29.94
CA ARG A 553 -16.39 -20.23 -30.77
C ARG A 553 -17.64 -20.15 -31.66
N VAL A 554 -17.46 -20.39 -32.93
CA VAL A 554 -18.54 -20.54 -33.91
C VAL A 554 -18.44 -21.92 -34.48
N ASP A 555 -19.49 -22.72 -34.37
CA ASP A 555 -19.54 -24.01 -35.04
C ASP A 555 -19.61 -23.76 -36.53
N THR A 556 -18.54 -24.10 -37.25
CA THR A 556 -18.45 -23.87 -38.70
C THR A 556 -19.15 -24.96 -39.51
N GLY A 557 -19.88 -25.86 -38.83
CA GLY A 557 -20.65 -26.91 -39.56
C GLY A 557 -19.80 -27.84 -40.44
N ARG A 558 -18.50 -27.97 -40.10
CA ARG A 558 -17.66 -28.97 -40.75
C ARG A 558 -17.66 -30.23 -39.93
N ASP A 559 -18.65 -31.07 -40.16
CA ASP A 559 -18.46 -32.52 -40.02
C ASP A 559 -19.73 -33.24 -40.46
N HIS A 560 -19.72 -33.67 -41.69
CA HIS A 560 -20.45 -34.84 -42.17
C HIS A 560 -19.52 -35.70 -43.03
#